data_e382ddb8df38febf5bee00624c2002d0
#
_entry.id   e382ddb8df38febf5bee00624c2002d0
#
_cell.length_a   1.000
_cell.length_b   1.000
_cell.length_c   1.000
_cell.angle_alpha   90.00
_cell.angle_beta   90.00
_cell.angle_gamma   90.00
#
_symmetry.space_group_name_H-M   'P 1'
#
loop_
_entity.id
_entity.type
_entity.pdbx_description
1 polymer ?
#
loop_
_entity_poly.entity_id
_entity_poly.type
_entity_poly.pdbx_seq_one_letter_code
_entity_poly.pdbx_strand_id
1 'polypeptide(L)'
;MNSYMQNESSVTDYYKKTAMFWSDMIAMMSSKPTTLSAVGPLRNLSTNLKKITSELTEANKEIVEFNNFLIEYYKQLADTWTTAQNNVSSKVSQLSPNEEGTEAYKRVWIDIFENNFTGLFDSKKFSENYNKLISTELDLLKRWNTITDVMLKSANLPTKQEIDEIYEELHTLKNRIFKLEQSKKQT
;
A
#
# COMPACT_ATOMS: atom_id res chain seq x y z
N MET A 1 -6.82 34.55 1.11
CA MET A 1 -6.23 33.33 0.54
C MET A 1 -4.90 32.91 1.17
N ASN A 2 -4.14 33.80 1.81
CA ASN A 2 -2.81 33.49 2.42
C ASN A 2 -2.85 32.82 3.81
N SER A 3 -3.99 32.85 4.54
CA SER A 3 -4.05 32.31 5.90
C SER A 3 -4.12 30.80 5.97
N TYR A 4 -4.70 30.13 4.98
CA TYR A 4 -4.83 28.66 4.94
C TYR A 4 -3.49 27.97 4.59
N MET A 5 -2.70 28.54 3.69
CA MET A 5 -1.38 27.99 3.32
C MET A 5 -0.34 28.11 4.45
N GLN A 6 -0.41 29.15 5.30
CA GLN A 6 0.46 29.26 6.47
C GLN A 6 0.14 28.22 7.55
N ASN A 7 -1.13 27.82 7.69
CA ASN A 7 -1.54 26.82 8.68
C ASN A 7 -1.13 25.41 8.29
N GLU A 8 -1.21 25.05 7.01
CA GLU A 8 -0.75 23.73 6.51
C GLU A 8 0.77 23.54 6.65
N SER A 9 1.57 24.60 6.40
CA SER A 9 3.03 24.52 6.56
C SER A 9 3.41 24.33 8.03
N SER A 10 2.71 24.97 8.97
CA SER A 10 2.98 24.87 10.41
C SER A 10 2.63 23.48 10.97
N VAL A 11 1.54 22.88 10.50
CA VAL A 11 1.11 21.52 10.89
C VAL A 11 2.08 20.47 10.36
N THR A 12 2.48 20.59 9.09
CA THR A 12 3.47 19.70 8.48
C THR A 12 4.84 19.80 9.17
N ASP A 13 5.26 20.99 9.55
CA ASP A 13 6.49 21.24 10.30
C ASP A 13 6.44 20.67 11.72
N TYR A 14 5.29 20.76 12.38
CA TYR A 14 5.07 20.13 13.69
C TYR A 14 5.21 18.61 13.61
N TYR A 15 4.54 17.97 12.64
CA TYR A 15 4.66 16.52 12.45
C TYR A 15 6.08 16.08 12.11
N LYS A 16 6.79 16.82 11.25
CA LYS A 16 8.21 16.56 10.96
C LYS A 16 9.08 16.64 12.22
N LYS A 17 8.94 17.69 13.01
CA LYS A 17 9.70 17.87 14.25
C LYS A 17 9.38 16.80 15.27
N THR A 18 8.12 16.41 15.39
CA THR A 18 7.69 15.33 16.27
C THR A 18 8.26 13.98 15.82
N ALA A 19 8.21 13.68 14.52
CA ALA A 19 8.79 12.46 13.96
C ALA A 19 10.33 12.41 14.16
N MET A 20 11.03 13.52 13.94
CA MET A 20 12.47 13.64 14.20
C MET A 20 12.79 13.43 15.69
N PHE A 21 12.04 14.06 16.60
CA PHE A 21 12.21 13.87 18.05
C PHE A 21 12.07 12.39 18.45
N TRP A 22 11.04 11.70 17.97
CA TRP A 22 10.85 10.29 18.25
C TRP A 22 11.94 9.42 17.63
N SER A 23 12.37 9.73 16.40
CA SER A 23 13.49 9.06 15.73
C SER A 23 14.78 9.19 16.54
N ASP A 24 15.11 10.40 16.98
CA ASP A 24 16.31 10.67 17.78
C ASP A 24 16.23 10.02 19.16
N MET A 25 15.05 10.01 19.79
CA MET A 25 14.83 9.34 21.07
C MET A 25 15.00 7.82 20.95
N ILE A 26 14.47 7.21 19.90
CA ILE A 26 14.63 5.78 19.60
C ILE A 26 16.10 5.48 19.29
N ALA A 27 16.77 6.32 18.48
CA ALA A 27 18.20 6.18 18.19
C ALA A 27 19.05 6.27 19.45
N MET A 28 18.74 7.22 20.34
CA MET A 28 19.43 7.39 21.62
C MET A 28 19.17 6.19 22.57
N MET A 29 17.94 5.68 22.63
CA MET A 29 17.60 4.46 23.39
C MET A 29 18.29 3.21 22.82
N SER A 30 18.50 3.16 21.48
CA SER A 30 19.17 2.06 20.81
C SER A 30 20.71 2.13 20.88
N SER A 31 21.28 3.31 21.12
CA SER A 31 22.73 3.53 21.17
C SER A 31 23.35 3.35 22.56
N LYS A 32 22.53 3.08 23.60
CA LYS A 32 23.07 2.78 24.94
C LYS A 32 23.93 1.52 24.93
N PRO A 33 25.05 1.54 25.66
CA PRO A 33 26.02 0.45 25.62
C PRO A 33 25.40 -0.88 25.99
N THR A 34 25.84 -1.89 25.30
CA THR A 34 25.38 -3.29 25.31
C THR A 34 25.44 -3.99 26.69
N THR A 35 26.07 -3.38 27.68
CA THR A 35 26.26 -3.93 29.03
C THR A 35 24.96 -4.00 29.86
N LEU A 36 24.02 -3.09 29.69
CA LEU A 36 22.72 -3.09 30.38
C LEU A 36 21.62 -3.87 29.64
N SER A 37 21.80 -4.11 28.34
CA SER A 37 20.86 -4.86 27.50
C SER A 37 21.22 -6.35 27.35
N ALA A 38 22.31 -6.80 28.02
CA ALA A 38 22.83 -8.15 27.83
C ALA A 38 22.04 -9.24 28.60
N VAL A 39 21.09 -8.88 29.44
CA VAL A 39 20.40 -9.83 30.32
C VAL A 39 18.90 -9.77 30.15
N GLY A 40 18.31 -10.85 29.62
CA GLY A 40 16.88 -11.14 29.69
C GLY A 40 15.97 -10.38 28.70
N PRO A 41 14.71 -10.13 29.09
CA PRO A 41 13.64 -9.60 28.23
C PRO A 41 13.97 -8.25 27.58
N LEU A 42 14.78 -7.41 28.21
CA LEU A 42 15.18 -6.09 27.70
C LEU A 42 16.05 -6.16 26.45
N ARG A 43 16.82 -7.23 26.27
CA ARG A 43 17.61 -7.44 25.05
C ARG A 43 16.70 -7.68 23.85
N ASN A 44 15.68 -8.51 24.02
CA ASN A 44 14.72 -8.81 22.96
C ASN A 44 13.91 -7.55 22.59
N LEU A 45 13.50 -6.78 23.60
CA LEU A 45 12.80 -5.51 23.38
C LEU A 45 13.66 -4.52 22.58
N SER A 46 14.92 -4.32 22.96
CA SER A 46 15.85 -3.44 22.24
C SER A 46 16.08 -3.88 20.79
N THR A 47 16.24 -5.19 20.58
CA THR A 47 16.43 -5.75 19.23
C THR A 47 15.18 -5.58 18.37
N ASN A 48 14.00 -5.84 18.96
CA ASN A 48 12.73 -5.70 18.26
C ASN A 48 12.44 -4.24 17.92
N LEU A 49 12.71 -3.31 18.84
CA LEU A 49 12.56 -1.86 18.57
C LEU A 49 13.48 -1.40 17.44
N LYS A 50 14.74 -1.84 17.42
CA LYS A 50 15.68 -1.54 16.32
C LYS A 50 15.14 -2.05 14.98
N LYS A 51 14.62 -3.28 14.95
CA LYS A 51 14.05 -3.87 13.75
C LYS A 51 12.83 -3.09 13.27
N ILE A 52 11.89 -2.77 14.16
CA ILE A 52 10.70 -1.98 13.84
C ILE A 52 11.10 -0.61 13.29
N THR A 53 12.06 0.08 13.93
CA THR A 53 12.53 1.40 13.48
C THR A 53 13.16 1.33 12.09
N SER A 54 13.99 0.31 11.84
CA SER A 54 14.58 0.09 10.52
C SER A 54 13.51 -0.13 9.45
N GLU A 55 12.54 -1.01 9.73
CA GLU A 55 11.44 -1.29 8.80
C GLU A 55 10.56 -0.05 8.54
N LEU A 56 10.27 0.74 9.59
CA LEU A 56 9.53 2.00 9.44
C LEU A 56 10.29 3.03 8.60
N THR A 57 11.61 3.11 8.76
CA THR A 57 12.45 4.02 7.97
C THR A 57 12.43 3.64 6.48
N GLU A 58 12.56 2.36 6.18
CA GLU A 58 12.47 1.88 4.80
C GLU A 58 11.05 2.01 4.23
N ALA A 59 10.01 1.69 5.04
CA ALA A 59 8.62 1.89 4.64
C ALA A 59 8.32 3.35 4.28
N ASN A 60 8.89 4.31 5.01
CA ASN A 60 8.71 5.73 4.71
C ASN A 60 9.28 6.11 3.33
N LYS A 61 10.43 5.54 2.93
CA LYS A 61 10.98 5.74 1.58
C LYS A 61 10.05 5.18 0.52
N GLU A 62 9.56 3.95 0.72
CA GLU A 62 8.64 3.29 -0.19
C GLU A 62 7.29 4.02 -0.30
N ILE A 63 6.78 4.62 0.80
CA ILE A 63 5.58 5.47 0.78
C ILE A 63 5.80 6.69 -0.12
N VAL A 64 6.97 7.31 -0.07
CA VAL A 64 7.29 8.46 -0.94
C VAL A 64 7.33 8.03 -2.41
N GLU A 65 7.94 6.88 -2.70
CA GLU A 65 7.97 6.33 -4.06
C GLU A 65 6.56 5.95 -4.56
N PHE A 66 5.78 5.28 -3.73
CA PHE A 66 4.39 4.93 -4.02
C PHE A 66 3.56 6.18 -4.35
N ASN A 67 3.67 7.22 -3.53
CA ASN A 67 2.95 8.48 -3.78
C ASN A 67 3.38 9.13 -5.09
N ASN A 68 4.65 9.08 -5.46
CA ASN A 68 5.13 9.61 -6.74
C ASN A 68 4.52 8.85 -7.94
N PHE A 69 4.49 7.51 -7.88
CA PHE A 69 3.86 6.70 -8.91
C PHE A 69 2.34 6.90 -8.95
N LEU A 70 1.69 7.05 -7.80
CA LEU A 70 0.27 7.33 -7.69
C LEU A 70 -0.11 8.68 -8.30
N ILE A 71 0.68 9.73 -8.05
CA ILE A 71 0.51 11.05 -8.64
C ILE A 71 0.66 10.97 -10.16
N GLU A 72 1.69 10.28 -10.66
CA GLU A 72 1.88 10.12 -12.11
C GLU A 72 0.75 9.31 -12.75
N TYR A 73 0.24 8.28 -12.07
CA TYR A 73 -0.92 7.51 -12.50
C TYR A 73 -2.16 8.40 -12.69
N TYR A 74 -2.51 9.18 -11.65
CA TYR A 74 -3.66 10.08 -11.74
C TYR A 74 -3.46 11.21 -12.75
N LYS A 75 -2.23 11.70 -12.89
CA LYS A 75 -1.89 12.70 -13.92
C LYS A 75 -2.15 12.17 -15.32
N GLN A 76 -1.69 10.96 -15.62
CA GLN A 76 -1.93 10.34 -16.94
C GLN A 76 -3.42 10.16 -17.24
N LEU A 77 -4.22 9.75 -16.24
CA LEU A 77 -5.67 9.66 -16.37
C LEU A 77 -6.30 11.03 -16.63
N ALA A 78 -5.91 12.05 -15.87
CA ALA A 78 -6.42 13.42 -15.99
C ALA A 78 -6.05 14.07 -17.32
N ASP A 79 -4.84 13.88 -17.80
CA ASP A 79 -4.37 14.38 -19.09
C ASP A 79 -5.14 13.71 -20.24
N THR A 80 -5.36 12.41 -20.15
CA THR A 80 -6.16 11.65 -21.14
C THR A 80 -7.62 12.10 -21.12
N TRP A 81 -8.20 12.29 -19.94
CA TRP A 81 -9.56 12.81 -19.80
C TRP A 81 -9.71 14.19 -20.45
N THR A 82 -8.78 15.10 -20.15
CA THR A 82 -8.78 16.45 -20.69
C THR A 82 -8.63 16.44 -22.22
N THR A 83 -7.76 15.58 -22.75
CA THR A 83 -7.57 15.40 -24.18
C THR A 83 -8.85 14.86 -24.83
N ALA A 84 -9.46 13.82 -24.26
CA ALA A 84 -10.70 13.26 -24.76
C ALA A 84 -11.82 14.31 -24.76
N GLN A 85 -11.96 15.10 -23.68
CA GLN A 85 -12.96 16.16 -23.57
C GLN A 85 -12.79 17.27 -24.62
N ASN A 86 -11.56 17.69 -24.88
CA ASN A 86 -11.24 18.66 -25.92
C ASN A 86 -11.59 18.10 -27.32
N ASN A 87 -11.29 16.83 -27.57
CA ASN A 87 -11.61 16.17 -28.84
C ASN A 87 -13.13 16.06 -29.03
N VAL A 88 -13.90 15.75 -27.97
CA VAL A 88 -15.38 15.76 -28.01
C VAL A 88 -15.88 17.16 -28.35
N SER A 89 -15.40 18.18 -27.63
CA SER A 89 -15.83 19.57 -27.87
C SER A 89 -15.60 20.02 -29.32
N SER A 90 -14.47 19.63 -29.90
CA SER A 90 -14.12 19.97 -31.29
C SER A 90 -15.04 19.29 -32.29
N LYS A 91 -15.42 18.02 -32.06
CA LYS A 91 -16.32 17.27 -32.97
C LYS A 91 -17.78 17.66 -32.81
N VAL A 92 -18.22 17.91 -31.57
CA VAL A 92 -19.60 18.27 -31.25
C VAL A 92 -20.00 19.63 -31.84
N SER A 93 -19.08 20.58 -31.94
CA SER A 93 -19.34 21.86 -32.60
C SER A 93 -19.74 21.74 -34.07
N GLN A 94 -19.56 20.57 -34.68
CA GLN A 94 -19.91 20.26 -36.07
C GLN A 94 -21.26 19.51 -36.22
N LEU A 95 -21.92 19.14 -35.09
CA LEU A 95 -23.16 18.39 -35.09
C LEU A 95 -24.37 19.32 -35.07
N SER A 96 -25.44 18.93 -35.80
CA SER A 96 -26.70 19.68 -35.83
C SER A 96 -27.47 19.50 -34.52
N PRO A 97 -28.16 20.55 -34.00
CA PRO A 97 -28.86 20.55 -32.71
C PRO A 97 -30.28 19.97 -32.79
N ASN A 98 -30.47 18.78 -33.37
CA ASN A 98 -31.74 18.07 -33.41
C ASN A 98 -31.73 16.77 -32.58
N GLU A 99 -32.84 16.03 -32.46
CA GLU A 99 -32.90 14.78 -31.69
C GLU A 99 -31.92 13.71 -32.15
N GLU A 100 -31.68 13.61 -33.46
CA GLU A 100 -30.61 12.76 -34.02
C GLU A 100 -29.23 13.20 -33.59
N GLY A 101 -29.04 14.50 -33.31
CA GLY A 101 -27.82 15.08 -32.76
C GLY A 101 -27.46 14.57 -31.35
N THR A 102 -28.46 14.23 -30.52
CA THR A 102 -28.23 13.70 -29.19
C THR A 102 -27.61 12.30 -29.21
N GLU A 103 -28.12 11.42 -30.06
CA GLU A 103 -27.55 10.08 -30.22
C GLU A 103 -26.19 10.12 -30.92
N ALA A 104 -26.02 11.01 -31.91
CA ALA A 104 -24.74 11.26 -32.56
C ALA A 104 -23.71 11.79 -31.55
N TYR A 105 -24.11 12.70 -30.63
CA TYR A 105 -23.26 13.18 -29.54
C TYR A 105 -22.79 12.05 -28.63
N LYS A 106 -23.69 11.18 -28.16
CA LYS A 106 -23.34 10.04 -27.31
C LYS A 106 -22.35 9.12 -27.98
N ARG A 107 -22.56 8.77 -29.25
CA ARG A 107 -21.62 7.91 -30.00
C ARG A 107 -20.24 8.55 -30.11
N VAL A 108 -20.19 9.82 -30.53
CA VAL A 108 -18.93 10.57 -30.65
C VAL A 108 -18.20 10.63 -29.30
N TRP A 109 -18.94 10.84 -28.20
CA TRP A 109 -18.39 10.87 -26.87
C TRP A 109 -17.77 9.52 -26.48
N ILE A 110 -18.55 8.43 -26.65
CA ILE A 110 -18.09 7.07 -26.33
C ILE A 110 -16.86 6.72 -27.17
N ASP A 111 -16.90 6.90 -28.48
CA ASP A 111 -15.81 6.56 -29.40
C ASP A 111 -14.50 7.31 -29.03
N ILE A 112 -14.61 8.59 -28.69
CA ILE A 112 -13.44 9.40 -28.35
C ILE A 112 -12.85 8.97 -27.04
N PHE A 113 -13.69 8.78 -26.02
CA PHE A 113 -13.19 8.36 -24.70
C PHE A 113 -12.60 6.96 -24.76
N GLU A 114 -13.28 6.01 -25.41
CA GLU A 114 -12.79 4.64 -25.59
C GLU A 114 -11.43 4.64 -26.29
N ASN A 115 -11.27 5.34 -27.41
CA ASN A 115 -10.03 5.39 -28.15
C ASN A 115 -8.89 6.05 -27.34
N ASN A 116 -9.15 7.15 -26.63
CA ASN A 116 -8.13 7.82 -25.84
C ASN A 116 -7.68 6.98 -24.63
N PHE A 117 -8.61 6.34 -23.93
CA PHE A 117 -8.28 5.50 -22.78
C PHE A 117 -7.65 4.17 -23.19
N THR A 118 -8.11 3.56 -24.29
CA THR A 118 -7.43 2.38 -24.87
C THR A 118 -5.99 2.72 -25.23
N GLY A 119 -5.76 3.85 -25.90
CA GLY A 119 -4.40 4.30 -26.21
C GLY A 119 -3.54 4.58 -24.98
N LEU A 120 -4.13 5.08 -23.89
CA LEU A 120 -3.43 5.24 -22.62
C LEU A 120 -3.04 3.88 -22.03
N PHE A 121 -4.01 2.95 -21.89
CA PHE A 121 -3.79 1.66 -21.26
C PHE A 121 -2.83 0.76 -22.04
N ASP A 122 -2.81 0.88 -23.37
CA ASP A 122 -1.86 0.19 -24.24
C ASP A 122 -0.47 0.85 -24.26
N SER A 123 -0.34 2.05 -23.68
CA SER A 123 0.93 2.75 -23.68
C SER A 123 1.94 2.10 -22.74
N LYS A 124 3.17 1.95 -23.23
CA LYS A 124 4.29 1.44 -22.44
C LYS A 124 4.52 2.27 -21.16
N LYS A 125 4.40 3.59 -21.26
CA LYS A 125 4.59 4.51 -20.14
C LYS A 125 3.59 4.26 -19.02
N PHE A 126 2.30 4.09 -19.34
CA PHE A 126 1.26 3.79 -18.37
C PHE A 126 1.49 2.43 -17.71
N SER A 127 1.76 1.40 -18.51
CA SER A 127 2.03 0.04 -18.02
C SER A 127 3.24 0.00 -17.08
N GLU A 128 4.34 0.66 -17.42
CA GLU A 128 5.53 0.75 -16.57
C GLU A 128 5.25 1.46 -15.24
N ASN A 129 4.52 2.59 -15.27
CA ASN A 129 4.15 3.32 -14.06
C ASN A 129 3.21 2.49 -13.17
N TYR A 130 2.20 1.87 -13.76
CA TYR A 130 1.26 1.01 -13.04
C TYR A 130 1.96 -0.19 -12.40
N ASN A 131 2.86 -0.86 -13.11
CA ASN A 131 3.62 -1.98 -12.58
C ASN A 131 4.50 -1.56 -11.39
N LYS A 132 5.13 -0.38 -11.46
CA LYS A 132 5.90 0.17 -10.33
C LYS A 132 5.02 0.50 -9.15
N LEU A 133 3.85 1.10 -9.39
CA LEU A 133 2.86 1.40 -8.34
C LEU A 133 2.46 0.12 -7.58
N ILE A 134 2.07 -0.92 -8.30
CA ILE A 134 1.67 -2.21 -7.70
C ILE A 134 2.86 -2.89 -6.99
N SER A 135 4.05 -2.87 -7.60
CA SER A 135 5.25 -3.44 -6.96
C SER A 135 5.56 -2.76 -5.63
N THR A 136 5.53 -1.44 -5.59
CA THR A 136 5.79 -0.67 -4.36
C THR A 136 4.71 -0.91 -3.30
N GLU A 137 3.44 -1.04 -3.70
CA GLU A 137 2.35 -1.44 -2.79
C GLU A 137 2.61 -2.80 -2.14
N LEU A 138 3.02 -3.79 -2.93
CA LEU A 138 3.34 -5.13 -2.43
C LEU A 138 4.54 -5.12 -1.47
N ASP A 139 5.54 -4.31 -1.72
CA ASP A 139 6.70 -4.18 -0.84
C ASP A 139 6.31 -3.50 0.49
N LEU A 140 5.47 -2.47 0.45
CA LEU A 140 4.88 -1.88 1.66
C LEU A 140 4.09 -2.90 2.48
N LEU A 141 3.26 -3.73 1.85
CA LEU A 141 2.51 -4.78 2.53
C LEU A 141 3.43 -5.80 3.22
N LYS A 142 4.53 -6.21 2.57
CA LYS A 142 5.53 -7.10 3.18
C LYS A 142 6.16 -6.48 4.42
N ARG A 143 6.51 -5.19 4.36
CA ARG A 143 7.09 -4.48 5.51
C ARG A 143 6.10 -4.38 6.67
N TRP A 144 4.85 -4.03 6.39
CA TRP A 144 3.81 -4.00 7.40
C TRP A 144 3.61 -5.35 8.09
N ASN A 145 3.61 -6.44 7.33
CA ASN A 145 3.55 -7.79 7.89
C ASN A 145 4.76 -8.06 8.79
N THR A 146 5.97 -7.69 8.36
CA THR A 146 7.18 -7.85 9.17
C THR A 146 7.11 -7.05 10.48
N ILE A 147 6.64 -5.80 10.43
CA ILE A 147 6.47 -4.96 11.63
C ILE A 147 5.44 -5.58 12.56
N THR A 148 4.30 -6.02 12.02
CA THR A 148 3.22 -6.66 12.79
C THR A 148 3.71 -7.93 13.48
N ASP A 149 4.43 -8.79 12.77
CA ASP A 149 5.01 -10.02 13.34
C ASP A 149 5.98 -9.73 14.49
N VAL A 150 6.84 -8.73 14.34
CA VAL A 150 7.76 -8.33 15.40
C VAL A 150 7.01 -7.78 16.60
N MET A 151 5.94 -7.02 16.40
CA MET A 151 5.09 -6.50 17.48
C MET A 151 4.36 -7.64 18.21
N LEU A 152 3.74 -8.57 17.48
CA LEU A 152 3.04 -9.72 18.05
C LEU A 152 4.00 -10.58 18.89
N LYS A 153 5.17 -10.93 18.34
CA LYS A 153 6.21 -11.67 19.07
C LYS A 153 6.69 -10.93 20.31
N SER A 154 6.81 -9.60 20.24
CA SER A 154 7.20 -8.79 21.40
C SER A 154 6.15 -8.77 22.51
N ALA A 155 4.88 -8.93 22.14
CA ALA A 155 3.74 -9.02 23.06
C ALA A 155 3.43 -10.45 23.53
N ASN A 156 4.23 -11.45 23.14
CA ASN A 156 3.94 -12.88 23.32
C ASN A 156 2.57 -13.31 22.74
N LEU A 157 2.17 -12.70 21.62
CA LEU A 157 0.98 -13.07 20.87
C LEU A 157 1.38 -13.90 19.65
N PRO A 158 0.55 -14.89 19.28
CA PRO A 158 0.85 -15.70 18.11
C PRO A 158 0.78 -14.87 16.82
N THR A 159 1.74 -15.12 15.94
CA THR A 159 1.74 -14.59 14.57
C THR A 159 0.76 -15.34 13.69
N LYS A 160 0.43 -14.79 12.52
CA LYS A 160 -0.41 -15.48 11.53
C LYS A 160 0.20 -16.83 11.14
N GLN A 161 1.50 -16.89 10.94
CA GLN A 161 2.19 -18.13 10.59
C GLN A 161 2.03 -19.20 11.67
N GLU A 162 2.23 -18.85 12.94
CA GLU A 162 2.05 -19.79 14.06
C GLU A 162 0.60 -20.27 14.18
N ILE A 163 -0.37 -19.42 13.89
CA ILE A 163 -1.79 -19.80 13.84
C ILE A 163 -2.04 -20.77 12.68
N ASP A 164 -1.52 -20.49 11.50
CA ASP A 164 -1.67 -21.36 10.32
C ASP A 164 -1.03 -22.73 10.56
N GLU A 165 0.14 -22.80 11.20
CA GLU A 165 0.80 -24.04 11.63
C GLU A 165 -0.07 -24.85 12.62
N ILE A 166 -0.69 -24.17 13.61
CA ILE A 166 -1.62 -24.82 14.55
C ILE A 166 -2.85 -25.40 13.81
N TYR A 167 -3.40 -24.67 12.85
CA TYR A 167 -4.53 -25.18 12.05
C TYR A 167 -4.14 -26.39 11.20
N GLU A 168 -2.95 -26.42 10.62
CA GLU A 168 -2.44 -27.56 9.86
C GLU A 168 -2.24 -28.80 10.75
N GLU A 169 -1.65 -28.62 11.94
CA GLU A 169 -1.53 -29.70 12.94
C GLU A 169 -2.90 -30.22 13.40
N LEU A 170 -3.84 -29.32 13.67
CA LEU A 170 -5.21 -29.67 14.05
C LEU A 170 -5.91 -30.47 12.94
N HIS A 171 -5.75 -30.08 11.69
CA HIS A 171 -6.29 -30.81 10.54
C HIS A 171 -5.66 -32.21 10.41
N THR A 172 -4.37 -32.31 10.60
CA THR A 172 -3.64 -33.58 10.58
C THR A 172 -4.10 -34.51 11.70
N LEU A 173 -4.24 -34.01 12.93
CA LEU A 173 -4.73 -34.74 14.06
C LEU A 173 -6.18 -35.24 13.83
N LYS A 174 -7.06 -34.38 13.32
CA LYS A 174 -8.43 -34.75 12.98
C LYS A 174 -8.47 -35.89 11.96
N ASN A 175 -7.63 -35.84 10.94
CA ASN A 175 -7.55 -36.91 9.94
C ASN A 175 -7.02 -38.23 10.53
N ARG A 176 -6.06 -38.18 11.46
CA ARG A 176 -5.57 -39.38 12.17
C ARG A 176 -6.64 -40.00 13.07
N ILE A 177 -7.37 -39.17 13.83
CA ILE A 177 -8.48 -39.64 14.66
C ILE A 177 -9.54 -40.30 13.79
N PHE A 178 -9.95 -39.70 12.70
CA PHE A 178 -10.93 -40.24 11.78
C PHE A 178 -10.52 -41.62 11.22
N LYS A 179 -9.25 -41.79 10.85
CA LYS A 179 -8.73 -43.10 10.40
C LYS A 179 -8.75 -44.16 11.51
N LEU A 180 -8.41 -43.79 12.75
CA LEU A 180 -8.45 -44.69 13.90
C LEU A 180 -9.88 -45.09 14.24
N GLU A 181 -10.85 -44.21 14.16
CA GLU A 181 -12.26 -44.49 14.38
C GLU A 181 -12.83 -45.46 13.30
N GLN A 182 -12.41 -45.27 12.05
CA GLN A 182 -12.79 -46.19 10.96
C GLN A 182 -12.21 -47.60 11.18
N SER A 183 -10.94 -47.72 11.58
CA SER A 183 -10.31 -49.01 11.84
C SER A 183 -10.97 -49.76 13.01
N LYS A 184 -11.42 -49.03 14.06
CA LYS A 184 -12.17 -49.65 15.18
C LYS A 184 -13.56 -50.13 14.81
N LYS A 185 -14.20 -49.59 13.80
CA LYS A 185 -15.53 -50.05 13.34
C LYS A 185 -15.46 -51.27 12.42
N GLN A 186 -14.28 -51.64 11.94
CA GLN A 186 -14.05 -52.79 11.07
C GLN A 186 -13.55 -54.05 11.84
N THR A 187 -13.29 -53.88 13.14
CA THR A 187 -12.92 -54.98 14.06
C THR A 187 -14.08 -55.31 14.96
#